data_9f5b230157ef7858c12c53b08c1d1b9f
#
_entry.id   9f5b230157ef7858c12c53b08c1d1b9f
#
_cell.length_a   1.000
_cell.length_b   1.000
_cell.length_c   1.000
_cell.angle_alpha   90.00
_cell.angle_beta   90.00
_cell.angle_gamma   90.00
#
_symmetry.space_group_name_H-M   'P 1'
#
loop_
_entity.id
_entity.type
_entity.pdbx_description
1 polymer ?
#
loop_
_entity_poly.entity_id
_entity_poly.type
_entity_poly.pdbx_seq_one_letter_code
_entity_poly.pdbx_strand_id
1 'polypeptide(L)'
;EEKMMKRKMMAAVLTMAMAATMMAGCGSKSDSKTADGEKSYTIGISQFAEHGSLDNCREGFLEGLKEEGIEEGKNLNVEYKNSAADMGTASQIASSFVSDKVDLICGIATPSAQTAYNAAMDTDISVIYTAVTDPKAAELADDKGNPVGEVTGTSDKLPIEAQLKMIRELLPDAKKIGILYTTSEANSVSAIAEYKEKVGDYGFELVEKGITNTSEIALATDDLLSQVDCISNLTDNTVVSSLPAILDQANEKGIPVFGSEIEQVKSGCVAS
;
A
#
# COMPACT_ATOMS: atom_id res chain seq x y z
N GLU A 1 -25.13 -33.05 -66.17
CA GLU A 1 -23.86 -32.27 -66.06
C GLU A 1 -24.08 -30.89 -65.44
N GLU A 2 -25.14 -30.15 -65.85
CA GLU A 2 -25.42 -28.82 -65.34
C GLU A 2 -25.69 -28.75 -63.80
N LYS A 3 -26.33 -29.78 -63.23
CA LYS A 3 -26.61 -29.90 -61.79
C LYS A 3 -25.36 -30.16 -60.96
N MET A 4 -24.38 -30.85 -61.53
CA MET A 4 -23.11 -31.15 -60.87
C MET A 4 -22.16 -29.94 -60.92
N MET A 5 -22.25 -29.15 -61.96
CA MET A 5 -21.46 -27.90 -62.12
C MET A 5 -21.97 -26.79 -61.15
N LYS A 6 -23.29 -26.67 -60.95
CA LYS A 6 -23.90 -25.74 -59.98
C LYS A 6 -23.56 -26.12 -58.52
N ARG A 7 -23.46 -27.41 -58.19
CA ARG A 7 -23.02 -27.91 -56.86
C ARG A 7 -21.52 -27.62 -56.60
N LYS A 8 -20.66 -27.73 -57.60
CA LYS A 8 -19.23 -27.43 -57.50
C LYS A 8 -19.00 -25.94 -57.37
N MET A 9 -19.75 -25.09 -58.05
CA MET A 9 -19.69 -23.62 -57.90
C MET A 9 -20.19 -23.17 -56.52
N MET A 10 -21.27 -23.77 -56.00
CA MET A 10 -21.76 -23.43 -54.66
C MET A 10 -20.79 -23.85 -53.54
N ALA A 11 -20.09 -24.99 -53.73
CA ALA A 11 -19.04 -25.42 -52.79
C ALA A 11 -17.79 -24.50 -52.82
N ALA A 12 -17.43 -24.00 -54.00
CA ALA A 12 -16.28 -23.05 -54.13
C ALA A 12 -16.58 -21.66 -53.54
N VAL A 13 -17.83 -21.17 -53.60
CA VAL A 13 -18.23 -19.91 -52.98
C VAL A 13 -18.31 -20.01 -51.44
N LEU A 14 -18.73 -21.19 -50.91
CA LEU A 14 -18.73 -21.40 -49.45
C LEU A 14 -17.30 -21.52 -48.84
N THR A 15 -16.35 -22.09 -49.60
CA THR A 15 -14.95 -22.16 -49.14
C THR A 15 -14.22 -20.83 -49.24
N MET A 16 -14.55 -19.94 -50.17
CA MET A 16 -13.97 -18.59 -50.18
C MET A 16 -14.54 -17.66 -49.08
N ALA A 17 -15.77 -17.88 -48.64
CA ALA A 17 -16.34 -17.10 -47.51
C ALA A 17 -15.70 -17.47 -46.13
N MET A 18 -15.20 -18.71 -45.96
CA MET A 18 -14.49 -19.09 -44.71
C MET A 18 -13.00 -18.68 -44.68
N ALA A 19 -12.39 -18.40 -45.83
CA ALA A 19 -10.97 -17.96 -45.87
C ALA A 19 -10.83 -16.46 -45.64
N ALA A 20 -11.90 -15.65 -45.79
CA ALA A 20 -11.86 -14.20 -45.59
C ALA A 20 -12.04 -13.76 -44.13
N THR A 21 -12.41 -14.68 -43.21
CA THR A 21 -12.60 -14.39 -41.76
C THR A 21 -11.38 -14.68 -40.89
N MET A 22 -10.25 -15.16 -41.46
CA MET A 22 -9.03 -15.48 -40.69
C MET A 22 -7.87 -14.46 -40.88
N MET A 23 -8.08 -13.33 -41.57
CA MET A 23 -7.02 -12.30 -41.73
C MET A 23 -7.37 -10.94 -41.13
N ALA A 24 -8.33 -10.86 -40.19
CA ALA A 24 -8.60 -9.64 -39.43
C ALA A 24 -8.29 -9.86 -37.94
N GLY A 25 -7.10 -10.37 -37.64
CA GLY A 25 -6.68 -10.67 -36.28
C GLY A 25 -5.23 -10.33 -36.05
N CYS A 26 -4.87 -9.07 -36.17
CA CYS A 26 -3.62 -8.53 -35.63
C CYS A 26 -3.78 -7.03 -35.40
N GLY A 27 -3.81 -6.61 -34.15
CA GLY A 27 -3.68 -5.21 -33.75
C GLY A 27 -4.99 -4.56 -33.33
N SER A 28 -5.59 -5.04 -32.25
CA SER A 28 -6.55 -4.24 -31.49
C SER A 28 -6.13 -4.26 -30.03
N LYS A 29 -5.89 -3.08 -29.45
CA LYS A 29 -5.97 -2.89 -28.01
C LYS A 29 -7.25 -3.58 -27.56
N SER A 30 -7.12 -4.49 -26.61
CA SER A 30 -8.27 -5.16 -26.00
C SER A 30 -8.97 -4.15 -25.08
N ASP A 31 -9.84 -3.31 -25.66
CA ASP A 31 -10.88 -2.67 -24.87
C ASP A 31 -11.82 -3.81 -24.44
N SER A 32 -11.70 -4.26 -23.20
CA SER A 32 -12.65 -5.20 -22.61
C SER A 32 -13.98 -4.48 -22.40
N LYS A 33 -14.89 -4.59 -23.38
CA LYS A 33 -16.26 -4.09 -23.25
C LYS A 33 -17.14 -5.18 -22.69
N THR A 34 -17.87 -4.89 -21.61
CA THR A 34 -19.01 -5.69 -21.15
C THR A 34 -20.09 -5.73 -22.22
N ALA A 35 -21.04 -6.69 -22.14
CA ALA A 35 -22.08 -6.92 -23.17
C ALA A 35 -22.96 -5.72 -23.47
N ASP A 36 -22.94 -4.66 -22.65
CA ASP A 36 -23.73 -3.42 -22.79
C ASP A 36 -22.90 -2.22 -23.31
N GLY A 37 -21.62 -2.40 -23.67
CA GLY A 37 -20.76 -1.32 -24.18
C GLY A 37 -20.18 -0.39 -23.10
N GLU A 38 -20.38 -0.70 -21.83
CA GLU A 38 -19.71 0.01 -20.73
C GLU A 38 -18.22 -0.36 -20.66
N LYS A 39 -17.40 0.62 -20.30
CA LYS A 39 -15.96 0.43 -20.12
C LYS A 39 -15.73 -0.42 -18.89
N SER A 40 -14.96 -1.50 -19.01
CA SER A 40 -14.53 -2.35 -17.89
C SER A 40 -13.08 -2.03 -17.53
N TYR A 41 -12.79 -2.03 -16.23
CA TYR A 41 -11.48 -1.72 -15.67
C TYR A 41 -10.92 -2.93 -14.92
N THR A 42 -9.60 -3.10 -14.98
CA THR A 42 -8.86 -4.02 -14.11
C THR A 42 -7.90 -3.22 -13.24
N ILE A 43 -8.05 -3.33 -11.93
CA ILE A 43 -7.21 -2.60 -10.97
C ILE A 43 -6.42 -3.61 -10.14
N GLY A 44 -5.08 -3.45 -10.12
CA GLY A 44 -4.19 -4.16 -9.21
C GLY A 44 -4.12 -3.43 -7.87
N ILE A 45 -4.44 -4.11 -6.77
CA ILE A 45 -4.27 -3.57 -5.41
C ILE A 45 -3.11 -4.29 -4.74
N SER A 46 -2.01 -3.56 -4.51
CA SER A 46 -0.84 -4.01 -3.75
C SER A 46 -0.92 -3.47 -2.32
N GLN A 47 -1.19 -4.33 -1.34
CA GLN A 47 -1.17 -3.97 0.07
C GLN A 47 0.11 -4.51 0.73
N PHE A 48 0.85 -3.67 1.49
CA PHE A 48 2.15 -4.08 2.01
C PHE A 48 2.05 -5.10 3.15
N ALA A 49 1.18 -4.87 4.12
CA ALA A 49 0.99 -5.73 5.28
C ALA A 49 -0.50 -5.93 5.58
N GLU A 50 -0.80 -6.92 6.43
CA GLU A 50 -2.17 -7.18 6.88
C GLU A 50 -2.35 -6.62 8.30
N HIS A 51 -3.08 -5.52 8.40
CA HIS A 51 -3.57 -4.94 9.66
C HIS A 51 -4.72 -3.96 9.39
N GLY A 52 -5.54 -3.70 10.40
CA GLY A 52 -6.81 -3.00 10.28
C GLY A 52 -6.74 -1.64 9.57
N SER A 53 -5.67 -0.86 9.77
CA SER A 53 -5.51 0.45 9.13
C SER A 53 -5.39 0.34 7.61
N LEU A 54 -4.59 -0.60 7.10
CA LEU A 54 -4.44 -0.81 5.67
C LEU A 54 -5.67 -1.49 5.05
N ASP A 55 -6.35 -2.37 5.79
CA ASP A 55 -7.61 -2.95 5.36
C ASP A 55 -8.68 -1.88 5.18
N ASN A 56 -8.80 -0.95 6.13
CA ASN A 56 -9.68 0.21 6.02
C ASN A 56 -9.35 1.09 4.80
N CYS A 57 -8.07 1.28 4.49
CA CYS A 57 -7.65 2.02 3.29
C CYS A 57 -8.10 1.33 2.00
N ARG A 58 -7.95 -0.01 1.93
CA ARG A 58 -8.42 -0.81 0.78
C ARG A 58 -9.93 -0.73 0.61
N GLU A 59 -10.67 -0.93 1.71
CA GLU A 59 -12.13 -0.87 1.72
C GLU A 59 -12.63 0.50 1.32
N GLY A 60 -12.06 1.57 1.88
CA GLY A 60 -12.41 2.95 1.52
C GLY A 60 -12.10 3.30 0.06
N PHE A 61 -10.99 2.78 -0.50
CA PHE A 61 -10.68 2.94 -1.91
C PHE A 61 -11.74 2.29 -2.81
N LEU A 62 -12.13 1.05 -2.50
CA LEU A 62 -13.17 0.32 -3.24
C LEU A 62 -14.55 0.96 -3.09
N GLU A 63 -14.89 1.46 -1.89
CA GLU A 63 -16.14 2.19 -1.66
C GLU A 63 -16.19 3.49 -2.47
N GLY A 64 -15.10 4.26 -2.50
CA GLY A 64 -15.01 5.46 -3.34
C GLY A 64 -15.17 5.18 -4.83
N LEU A 65 -14.57 4.10 -5.35
CA LEU A 65 -14.79 3.67 -6.73
C LEU A 65 -16.25 3.32 -7.01
N LYS A 66 -16.90 2.65 -6.05
CA LYS A 66 -18.31 2.29 -6.15
C LYS A 66 -19.23 3.51 -6.16
N GLU A 67 -18.94 4.53 -5.36
CA GLU A 67 -19.67 5.79 -5.37
C GLU A 67 -19.59 6.50 -6.74
N GLU A 68 -18.46 6.36 -7.44
CA GLU A 68 -18.25 6.86 -8.81
C GLU A 68 -18.80 5.90 -9.90
N GLY A 69 -19.50 4.85 -9.51
CA GLY A 69 -20.12 3.89 -10.45
C GLY A 69 -19.17 2.83 -11.01
N ILE A 70 -17.97 2.67 -10.42
CA ILE A 70 -16.98 1.66 -10.78
C ILE A 70 -17.05 0.56 -9.72
N GLU A 71 -17.75 -0.56 -10.02
CA GLU A 71 -18.11 -1.56 -9.01
C GLU A 71 -17.69 -2.97 -9.43
N GLU A 72 -17.12 -3.71 -8.50
CA GLU A 72 -16.73 -5.11 -8.69
C GLU A 72 -17.96 -5.97 -9.05
N GLY A 73 -17.78 -6.85 -10.04
CA GLY A 73 -18.85 -7.67 -10.59
C GLY A 73 -19.76 -6.95 -11.61
N LYS A 74 -19.55 -5.65 -11.88
CA LYS A 74 -20.22 -4.91 -12.96
C LYS A 74 -19.20 -4.51 -14.05
N ASN A 75 -18.36 -3.54 -13.74
CA ASN A 75 -17.39 -2.94 -14.66
C ASN A 75 -15.99 -2.84 -14.07
N LEU A 76 -15.74 -3.47 -12.91
CA LEU A 76 -14.46 -3.52 -12.22
C LEU A 76 -14.05 -4.97 -11.97
N ASN A 77 -12.82 -5.30 -12.34
CA ASN A 77 -12.09 -6.48 -11.90
C ASN A 77 -10.98 -6.05 -10.94
N VAL A 78 -10.93 -6.63 -9.73
CA VAL A 78 -9.94 -6.33 -8.71
C VAL A 78 -8.95 -7.48 -8.58
N GLU A 79 -7.67 -7.20 -8.78
CA GLU A 79 -6.56 -8.10 -8.49
C GLU A 79 -5.88 -7.68 -7.19
N TYR A 80 -6.34 -8.22 -6.06
CA TYR A 80 -5.76 -7.93 -4.75
C TYR A 80 -4.62 -8.89 -4.42
N LYS A 81 -3.48 -8.34 -3.96
CA LYS A 81 -2.33 -9.09 -3.44
C LYS A 81 -1.72 -8.38 -2.23
N ASN A 82 -1.30 -9.18 -1.23
CA ASN A 82 -0.63 -8.71 -0.01
C ASN A 82 0.80 -9.22 0.00
N SER A 83 1.76 -8.36 0.34
CA SER A 83 3.18 -8.71 0.35
C SER A 83 3.70 -9.21 1.70
N ALA A 84 2.84 -9.30 2.73
CA ALA A 84 3.19 -9.78 4.06
C ALA A 84 4.43 -9.08 4.66
N ALA A 85 4.54 -7.76 4.48
CA ALA A 85 5.65 -6.91 4.91
C ALA A 85 7.01 -7.29 4.29
N ASP A 86 7.02 -7.93 3.10
CA ASP A 86 8.25 -8.29 2.38
C ASP A 86 8.41 -7.47 1.10
N MET A 87 9.50 -6.70 1.01
CA MET A 87 9.81 -5.83 -0.12
C MET A 87 10.01 -6.58 -1.44
N GLY A 88 10.59 -7.78 -1.37
CA GLY A 88 10.80 -8.62 -2.55
C GLY A 88 9.48 -9.08 -3.14
N THR A 89 8.57 -9.52 -2.28
CA THR A 89 7.20 -9.91 -2.64
C THR A 89 6.41 -8.71 -3.18
N ALA A 90 6.52 -7.53 -2.56
CA ALA A 90 5.88 -6.30 -3.06
C ALA A 90 6.34 -5.95 -4.48
N SER A 91 7.65 -6.05 -4.76
CA SER A 91 8.21 -5.84 -6.10
C SER A 91 7.71 -6.87 -7.13
N GLN A 92 7.58 -8.14 -6.75
CA GLN A 92 7.02 -9.20 -7.60
C GLN A 92 5.53 -8.96 -7.90
N ILE A 93 4.76 -8.54 -6.90
CA ILE A 93 3.35 -8.18 -7.06
C ILE A 93 3.21 -7.04 -8.07
N ALA A 94 3.95 -5.96 -7.89
CA ALA A 94 3.94 -4.81 -8.79
C ALA A 94 4.30 -5.21 -10.24
N SER A 95 5.35 -6.01 -10.41
CA SER A 95 5.77 -6.53 -11.72
C SER A 95 4.71 -7.43 -12.35
N SER A 96 3.97 -8.22 -11.55
CA SER A 96 2.88 -9.04 -12.08
C SER A 96 1.73 -8.19 -12.62
N PHE A 97 1.32 -7.12 -11.91
CA PHE A 97 0.28 -6.21 -12.38
C PHE A 97 0.65 -5.51 -13.69
N VAL A 98 1.91 -5.12 -13.84
CA VAL A 98 2.41 -4.57 -15.12
C VAL A 98 2.35 -5.60 -16.24
N SER A 99 2.75 -6.85 -15.97
CA SER A 99 2.69 -7.95 -16.94
C SER A 99 1.25 -8.30 -17.35
N ASP A 100 0.33 -8.24 -16.38
CA ASP A 100 -1.10 -8.51 -16.57
C ASP A 100 -1.82 -7.33 -17.22
N LYS A 101 -1.12 -6.19 -17.38
CA LYS A 101 -1.60 -4.96 -18.02
C LYS A 101 -2.86 -4.41 -17.36
N VAL A 102 -2.86 -4.33 -16.05
CA VAL A 102 -3.96 -3.67 -15.32
C VAL A 102 -4.08 -2.21 -15.75
N ASP A 103 -5.27 -1.63 -15.66
CA ASP A 103 -5.51 -0.23 -16.04
C ASP A 103 -4.95 0.76 -15.03
N LEU A 104 -4.83 0.34 -13.76
CA LEU A 104 -4.34 1.15 -12.64
C LEU A 104 -3.76 0.24 -11.56
N ILE A 105 -2.75 0.72 -10.84
CA ILE A 105 -2.26 0.08 -9.61
C ILE A 105 -2.57 0.97 -8.41
N CYS A 106 -3.23 0.41 -7.39
CA CYS A 106 -3.37 1.03 -6.07
C CYS A 106 -2.30 0.46 -5.13
N GLY A 107 -1.35 1.30 -4.71
CA GLY A 107 -0.33 0.96 -3.72
C GLY A 107 -0.77 1.39 -2.33
N ILE A 108 -1.01 0.44 -1.43
CA ILE A 108 -1.42 0.71 -0.04
C ILE A 108 -0.21 0.53 0.88
N ALA A 109 0.16 1.59 1.56
CA ALA A 109 1.38 1.85 2.30
C ALA A 109 2.60 2.23 1.43
N THR A 110 3.55 2.96 2.03
CA THR A 110 4.73 3.51 1.35
C THR A 110 5.51 2.48 0.55
N PRO A 111 5.87 1.28 1.08
CA PRO A 111 6.63 0.31 0.32
C PRO A 111 5.90 -0.24 -0.91
N SER A 112 4.58 -0.47 -0.80
CA SER A 112 3.77 -0.90 -1.95
C SER A 112 3.64 0.19 -3.01
N ALA A 113 3.47 1.45 -2.59
CA ALA A 113 3.41 2.59 -3.50
C ALA A 113 4.73 2.78 -4.28
N GLN A 114 5.87 2.69 -3.59
CA GLN A 114 7.20 2.77 -4.20
C GLN A 114 7.44 1.65 -5.21
N THR A 115 7.15 0.40 -4.84
CA THR A 115 7.35 -0.74 -5.75
C THR A 115 6.39 -0.70 -6.94
N ALA A 116 5.15 -0.26 -6.75
CA ALA A 116 4.17 -0.07 -7.81
C ALA A 116 4.64 1.00 -8.81
N TYR A 117 5.05 2.18 -8.32
CA TYR A 117 5.55 3.25 -9.17
C TYR A 117 6.81 2.83 -9.93
N ASN A 118 7.78 2.22 -9.26
CA ASN A 118 9.02 1.76 -9.91
C ASN A 118 8.75 0.73 -11.02
N ALA A 119 7.78 -0.18 -10.82
CA ALA A 119 7.43 -1.16 -11.83
C ALA A 119 6.66 -0.53 -13.02
N ALA A 120 5.84 0.50 -12.78
CA ALA A 120 5.00 1.13 -13.78
C ALA A 120 5.68 2.29 -14.53
N MET A 121 6.86 2.76 -14.10
CA MET A 121 7.53 3.99 -14.55
C MET A 121 7.67 4.11 -16.08
N ASP A 122 7.94 3.01 -16.78
CA ASP A 122 8.11 2.98 -18.23
C ASP A 122 6.87 2.44 -18.96
N THR A 123 5.69 2.55 -18.36
CA THR A 123 4.42 2.05 -18.89
C THR A 123 3.36 3.16 -18.92
N ASP A 124 2.19 2.88 -19.51
CA ASP A 124 1.02 3.77 -19.47
C ASP A 124 0.13 3.52 -18.22
N ILE A 125 0.59 2.73 -17.24
CA ILE A 125 -0.18 2.38 -16.05
C ILE A 125 0.02 3.47 -15.00
N SER A 126 -1.06 4.13 -14.62
CA SER A 126 -1.04 5.11 -13.52
C SER A 126 -1.02 4.40 -12.16
N VAL A 127 -0.41 5.05 -11.17
CA VAL A 127 -0.36 4.57 -9.79
C VAL A 127 -1.12 5.53 -8.87
N ILE A 128 -2.04 5.00 -8.09
CA ILE A 128 -2.65 5.71 -6.96
C ILE A 128 -2.13 5.10 -5.67
N TYR A 129 -1.74 5.94 -4.71
CA TYR A 129 -1.33 5.48 -3.39
C TYR A 129 -2.25 5.99 -2.28
N THR A 130 -2.33 5.22 -1.20
CA THR A 130 -2.90 5.63 0.08
C THR A 130 -2.01 5.14 1.22
N ALA A 131 -2.13 5.76 2.41
CA ALA A 131 -1.28 5.49 3.56
C ALA A 131 0.23 5.64 3.25
N VAL A 132 0.60 6.77 2.62
CA VAL A 132 1.99 7.16 2.38
C VAL A 132 2.32 8.36 3.25
N THR A 133 3.14 8.15 4.27
CA THR A 133 3.43 9.18 5.30
C THR A 133 4.17 10.38 4.73
N ASP A 134 5.18 10.15 3.91
CA ASP A 134 5.98 11.19 3.28
C ASP A 134 6.23 10.85 1.79
N PRO A 135 5.37 11.37 0.89
CA PRO A 135 5.52 11.10 -0.55
C PRO A 135 6.86 11.59 -1.14
N LYS A 136 7.47 12.63 -0.55
CA LYS A 136 8.78 13.12 -0.96
C LYS A 136 9.89 12.14 -0.54
N ALA A 137 9.91 11.71 0.72
CA ALA A 137 10.86 10.71 1.20
C ALA A 137 10.68 9.36 0.49
N ALA A 138 9.46 9.07 0.02
CA ALA A 138 9.14 7.90 -0.79
C ALA A 138 9.50 8.05 -2.29
N GLU A 139 10.03 9.20 -2.73
CA GLU A 139 10.34 9.50 -4.14
C GLU A 139 9.11 9.47 -5.07
N LEU A 140 7.91 9.71 -4.53
CA LEU A 140 6.64 9.78 -5.26
C LEU A 140 6.21 11.23 -5.55
N ALA A 141 6.87 12.20 -4.90
CA ALA A 141 6.66 13.63 -5.11
C ALA A 141 8.00 14.39 -5.10
N ASP A 142 8.04 15.53 -5.79
CA ASP A 142 9.17 16.46 -5.79
C ASP A 142 9.22 17.30 -4.50
N ASP A 143 10.23 18.18 -4.38
CA ASP A 143 10.39 19.09 -3.25
C ASP A 143 9.22 20.08 -3.04
N LYS A 144 8.37 20.26 -4.05
CA LYS A 144 7.19 21.12 -4.02
C LYS A 144 5.90 20.34 -3.76
N GLY A 145 5.99 19.02 -3.64
CA GLY A 145 4.84 18.14 -3.46
C GLY A 145 4.12 17.80 -4.77
N ASN A 146 4.70 18.07 -5.94
CA ASN A 146 4.11 17.63 -7.20
C ASN A 146 4.47 16.16 -7.48
N PRO A 147 3.59 15.40 -8.11
CA PRO A 147 3.89 14.04 -8.57
C PRO A 147 5.13 13.99 -9.47
N VAL A 148 5.96 12.95 -9.33
CA VAL A 148 7.18 12.77 -10.14
C VAL A 148 6.93 12.06 -11.47
N GLY A 149 5.69 11.64 -11.74
CA GLY A 149 5.27 10.94 -12.96
C GLY A 149 3.77 10.64 -12.88
N GLU A 150 3.35 9.52 -13.47
CA GLU A 150 1.95 9.05 -13.45
C GLU A 150 1.60 8.40 -12.09
N VAL A 151 1.85 9.15 -10.99
CA VAL A 151 1.62 8.71 -9.62
C VAL A 151 0.98 9.83 -8.80
N THR A 152 -0.06 9.52 -8.02
CA THR A 152 -0.70 10.46 -7.09
C THR A 152 -1.38 9.70 -5.96
N GLY A 153 -1.85 10.39 -4.92
CA GLY A 153 -2.54 9.73 -3.82
C GLY A 153 -2.74 10.60 -2.59
N THR A 154 -2.93 9.95 -1.45
CA THR A 154 -3.19 10.58 -0.16
C THR A 154 -2.09 10.26 0.84
N SER A 155 -1.70 11.28 1.64
CA SER A 155 -0.72 11.14 2.70
C SER A 155 -1.38 10.99 4.07
N ASP A 156 -0.78 10.17 4.92
CA ASP A 156 -1.11 9.97 6.33
C ASP A 156 -0.04 10.54 7.26
N LYS A 157 0.52 11.69 6.91
CA LYS A 157 1.60 12.32 7.67
C LYS A 157 1.26 12.42 9.16
N LEU A 158 2.19 11.93 10.01
CA LEU A 158 2.01 11.93 11.46
C LEU A 158 2.13 13.34 12.06
N PRO A 159 1.20 13.72 12.96
CA PRO A 159 1.28 14.98 13.69
C PRO A 159 2.22 14.85 14.91
N ILE A 160 3.52 14.70 14.67
CA ILE A 160 4.53 14.34 15.70
C ILE A 160 4.53 15.31 16.87
N GLU A 161 4.38 16.62 16.64
CA GLU A 161 4.31 17.59 17.73
C GLU A 161 3.10 17.38 18.64
N ALA A 162 1.94 17.11 18.05
CA ALA A 162 0.73 16.81 18.82
C ALA A 162 0.89 15.50 19.62
N GLN A 163 1.52 14.50 19.02
CA GLN A 163 1.84 13.24 19.68
C GLN A 163 2.77 13.45 20.89
N LEU A 164 3.87 14.19 20.72
CA LEU A 164 4.83 14.50 21.80
C LEU A 164 4.17 15.30 22.93
N LYS A 165 3.31 16.26 22.59
CA LYS A 165 2.54 17.04 23.55
C LYS A 165 1.58 16.16 24.34
N MET A 166 0.83 15.29 23.69
CA MET A 166 -0.08 14.36 24.32
C MET A 166 0.66 13.42 25.28
N ILE A 167 1.78 12.83 24.86
CA ILE A 167 2.61 11.96 25.71
C ILE A 167 3.09 12.76 26.95
N ARG A 168 3.54 13.99 26.80
CA ARG A 168 3.99 14.82 27.92
C ARG A 168 2.86 15.15 28.90
N GLU A 169 1.64 15.40 28.40
CA GLU A 169 0.49 15.66 29.26
C GLU A 169 0.06 14.42 30.07
N LEU A 170 0.12 13.23 29.45
CA LEU A 170 -0.26 11.98 30.10
C LEU A 170 0.85 11.40 30.99
N LEU A 171 2.11 11.64 30.65
CA LEU A 171 3.28 11.17 31.37
C LEU A 171 4.22 12.33 31.74
N PRO A 172 3.87 13.18 32.72
CA PRO A 172 4.63 14.40 33.04
C PRO A 172 6.07 14.13 33.51
N ASP A 173 6.35 12.97 34.09
CA ASP A 173 7.66 12.60 34.65
C ASP A 173 8.52 11.75 33.69
N ALA A 174 7.97 11.29 32.58
CA ALA A 174 8.67 10.48 31.59
C ALA A 174 9.83 11.26 30.96
N LYS A 175 10.95 10.59 30.71
CA LYS A 175 12.18 11.17 30.16
C LYS A 175 12.56 10.55 28.82
N LYS A 176 12.27 9.28 28.61
CA LYS A 176 12.70 8.52 27.44
C LYS A 176 11.52 7.94 26.70
N ILE A 177 11.45 8.28 25.41
CA ILE A 177 10.48 7.71 24.46
C ILE A 177 11.21 6.70 23.60
N GLY A 178 10.67 5.47 23.52
CA GLY A 178 11.14 4.44 22.63
C GLY A 178 10.40 4.44 21.30
N ILE A 179 11.12 4.20 20.22
CA ILE A 179 10.54 3.92 18.91
C ILE A 179 11.19 2.67 18.33
N LEU A 180 10.37 1.66 18.02
CA LEU A 180 10.76 0.51 17.23
C LEU A 180 10.38 0.79 15.77
N TYR A 181 11.28 0.53 14.81
CA TYR A 181 11.01 0.83 13.42
C TYR A 181 11.77 -0.08 12.45
N THR A 182 11.24 -0.21 11.24
CA THR A 182 11.85 -0.98 10.16
C THR A 182 12.74 -0.08 9.32
N THR A 183 14.04 -0.42 9.24
CA THR A 183 15.05 0.43 8.60
C THR A 183 14.89 0.58 7.09
N SER A 184 14.13 -0.32 6.45
CA SER A 184 13.81 -0.26 5.01
C SER A 184 12.51 0.45 4.68
N GLU A 185 11.72 0.85 5.69
CA GLU A 185 10.48 1.62 5.47
C GLU A 185 10.76 3.12 5.49
N ALA A 186 10.67 3.77 4.32
CA ALA A 186 10.96 5.21 4.16
C ALA A 186 10.04 6.11 5.01
N ASN A 187 8.76 5.71 5.21
CA ASN A 187 7.83 6.35 6.14
C ASN A 187 8.38 6.42 7.56
N SER A 188 8.92 5.31 8.07
CA SER A 188 9.46 5.24 9.43
C SER A 188 10.75 6.02 9.58
N VAL A 189 11.65 5.93 8.60
CA VAL A 189 12.90 6.70 8.58
C VAL A 189 12.63 8.21 8.56
N SER A 190 11.66 8.67 7.75
CA SER A 190 11.24 10.08 7.69
C SER A 190 10.63 10.54 9.03
N ALA A 191 9.74 9.74 9.62
CA ALA A 191 9.13 10.07 10.92
C ALA A 191 10.17 10.17 12.03
N ILE A 192 11.15 9.26 12.11
CA ILE A 192 12.23 9.30 13.09
C ILE A 192 13.10 10.54 12.94
N ALA A 193 13.39 10.96 11.71
CA ALA A 193 14.13 12.20 11.47
C ALA A 193 13.39 13.41 12.08
N GLU A 194 12.08 13.50 11.90
CA GLU A 194 11.25 14.56 12.50
C GLU A 194 11.17 14.43 14.04
N TYR A 195 11.08 13.20 14.60
CA TYR A 195 11.15 12.99 16.05
C TYR A 195 12.46 13.50 16.64
N LYS A 196 13.60 13.21 16.01
CA LYS A 196 14.93 13.69 16.45
C LYS A 196 15.03 15.20 16.53
N GLU A 197 14.38 15.89 15.60
CA GLU A 197 14.37 17.38 15.59
C GLU A 197 13.53 17.96 16.73
N LYS A 198 12.43 17.30 17.11
CA LYS A 198 11.39 17.90 17.97
C LYS A 198 11.37 17.36 19.40
N VAL A 199 11.81 16.12 19.63
CA VAL A 199 11.65 15.40 20.90
C VAL A 199 12.23 16.14 22.10
N GLY A 200 13.36 16.84 21.90
CA GLY A 200 14.05 17.63 22.93
C GLY A 200 13.23 18.83 23.42
N ASP A 201 12.45 19.46 22.56
CA ASP A 201 11.60 20.61 22.89
C ASP A 201 10.49 20.25 23.89
N TYR A 202 10.13 18.96 23.92
CA TYR A 202 9.16 18.39 24.86
C TYR A 202 9.81 17.74 26.08
N GLY A 203 11.14 17.90 26.24
CA GLY A 203 11.89 17.39 27.38
C GLY A 203 12.08 15.88 27.41
N PHE A 204 12.04 15.22 26.23
CA PHE A 204 12.31 13.81 26.09
C PHE A 204 13.65 13.53 25.42
N GLU A 205 14.20 12.36 25.70
CA GLU A 205 15.27 11.69 24.97
C GLU A 205 14.66 10.59 24.10
N LEU A 206 15.05 10.50 22.83
CA LEU A 206 14.63 9.45 21.92
C LEU A 206 15.56 8.24 22.02
N VAL A 207 14.99 7.06 22.24
CA VAL A 207 15.67 5.77 22.11
C VAL A 207 15.09 5.03 20.92
N GLU A 208 15.85 4.89 19.86
CA GLU A 208 15.42 4.23 18.64
C GLU A 208 15.98 2.82 18.52
N LYS A 209 15.16 1.88 18.05
CA LYS A 209 15.56 0.51 17.78
C LYS A 209 15.15 0.11 16.36
N GLY A 210 16.12 0.02 15.46
CA GLY A 210 15.89 -0.44 14.08
C GLY A 210 15.84 -1.95 13.99
N ILE A 211 14.90 -2.46 13.16
CA ILE A 211 14.79 -3.86 12.75
C ILE A 211 14.81 -3.97 11.23
N THR A 212 15.01 -5.17 10.72
CA THR A 212 15.00 -5.45 9.27
C THR A 212 13.83 -6.34 8.85
N ASN A 213 13.24 -7.07 9.79
CA ASN A 213 12.11 -7.97 9.54
C ASN A 213 11.37 -8.33 10.85
N THR A 214 10.22 -8.98 10.73
CA THR A 214 9.34 -9.33 11.85
C THR A 214 9.99 -10.28 12.88
N SER A 215 10.95 -11.12 12.48
CA SER A 215 11.59 -12.08 13.40
C SER A 215 12.45 -11.41 14.48
N GLU A 216 12.85 -10.17 14.28
CA GLU A 216 13.65 -9.39 15.20
C GLU A 216 12.80 -8.67 16.27
N ILE A 217 11.48 -8.52 16.04
CA ILE A 217 10.59 -7.68 16.86
C ILE A 217 10.61 -8.08 18.33
N ALA A 218 10.48 -9.35 18.66
CA ALA A 218 10.37 -9.78 20.05
C ALA A 218 11.61 -9.41 20.88
N LEU A 219 12.81 -9.63 20.34
CA LEU A 219 14.06 -9.28 21.00
C LEU A 219 14.30 -7.78 21.05
N ALA A 220 14.00 -7.09 19.95
CA ALA A 220 14.16 -5.65 19.86
C ALA A 220 13.21 -4.90 20.81
N THR A 221 11.98 -5.41 20.97
CA THR A 221 10.99 -4.88 21.92
C THR A 221 11.46 -5.08 23.37
N ASP A 222 11.93 -6.27 23.73
CA ASP A 222 12.42 -6.55 25.08
C ASP A 222 13.60 -5.63 25.48
N ASP A 223 14.54 -5.46 24.57
CA ASP A 223 15.69 -4.56 24.74
C ASP A 223 15.24 -3.09 24.89
N LEU A 224 14.35 -2.62 24.01
CA LEU A 224 13.82 -1.25 24.02
C LEU A 224 13.07 -0.95 25.34
N LEU A 225 12.17 -1.84 25.74
CA LEU A 225 11.36 -1.70 26.97
C LEU A 225 12.21 -1.63 28.26
N SER A 226 13.46 -2.12 28.24
CA SER A 226 14.37 -2.01 29.38
C SER A 226 14.98 -0.62 29.53
N GLN A 227 14.81 0.28 28.55
CA GLN A 227 15.54 1.54 28.43
C GLN A 227 14.65 2.77 28.45
N VAL A 228 13.31 2.60 28.35
CA VAL A 228 12.37 3.70 28.07
C VAL A 228 11.23 3.78 29.07
N ASP A 229 10.60 4.95 29.17
CA ASP A 229 9.43 5.18 30.02
C ASP A 229 8.12 4.93 29.28
N CYS A 230 8.14 5.02 27.96
CA CYS A 230 7.00 4.68 27.08
C CYS A 230 7.49 4.39 25.65
N ILE A 231 6.63 3.76 24.86
CA ILE A 231 6.82 3.60 23.40
C ILE A 231 5.87 4.55 22.67
N SER A 232 6.38 5.23 21.64
CA SER A 232 5.56 5.87 20.61
C SER A 232 5.63 5.01 19.35
N ASN A 233 4.53 4.34 19.02
CA ASN A 233 4.45 3.48 17.85
C ASN A 233 4.17 4.34 16.62
N LEU A 234 4.89 4.08 15.53
CA LEU A 234 4.70 4.77 14.24
C LEU A 234 3.63 4.06 13.37
N THR A 235 3.43 4.59 12.16
CA THR A 235 2.76 3.89 11.06
C THR A 235 3.74 2.96 10.31
N ASP A 236 4.61 2.27 11.07
CA ASP A 236 5.52 1.24 10.55
C ASP A 236 4.75 -0.05 10.30
N ASN A 237 4.66 -0.47 9.06
CA ASN A 237 3.76 -1.57 8.68
C ASN A 237 4.22 -2.93 9.26
N THR A 238 5.54 -3.15 9.29
CA THR A 238 6.14 -4.37 9.84
C THR A 238 5.93 -4.44 11.36
N VAL A 239 6.14 -3.32 12.07
CA VAL A 239 5.93 -3.22 13.51
C VAL A 239 4.45 -3.35 13.87
N VAL A 240 3.56 -2.64 13.16
CA VAL A 240 2.10 -2.69 13.40
C VAL A 240 1.54 -4.09 13.16
N SER A 241 2.04 -4.83 12.17
CA SER A 241 1.61 -6.23 11.95
C SER A 241 1.88 -7.15 13.14
N SER A 242 2.79 -6.74 14.03
CA SER A 242 3.18 -7.48 15.24
C SER A 242 2.78 -6.76 16.53
N LEU A 243 1.96 -5.71 16.44
CA LEU A 243 1.58 -4.88 17.58
C LEU A 243 1.02 -5.65 18.79
N PRO A 244 0.19 -6.70 18.63
CA PRO A 244 -0.27 -7.48 19.77
C PRO A 244 0.88 -8.05 20.63
N ALA A 245 1.92 -8.59 20.02
CA ALA A 245 3.07 -9.15 20.73
C ALA A 245 3.90 -8.07 21.44
N ILE A 246 3.99 -6.86 20.85
CA ILE A 246 4.65 -5.71 21.48
C ILE A 246 3.87 -5.25 22.69
N LEU A 247 2.54 -5.15 22.58
CA LEU A 247 1.65 -4.76 23.68
C LEU A 247 1.69 -5.75 24.84
N ASP A 248 1.73 -7.05 24.56
CA ASP A 248 1.85 -8.08 25.60
C ASP A 248 3.14 -7.89 26.43
N GLN A 249 4.29 -7.72 25.77
CA GLN A 249 5.56 -7.47 26.45
C GLN A 249 5.58 -6.14 27.22
N ALA A 250 5.00 -5.08 26.62
CA ALA A 250 4.93 -3.76 27.25
C ALA A 250 4.04 -3.78 28.49
N ASN A 251 2.89 -4.47 28.43
CA ASN A 251 1.97 -4.63 29.54
C ASN A 251 2.61 -5.43 30.69
N GLU A 252 3.35 -6.49 30.40
CA GLU A 252 4.08 -7.26 31.43
C GLU A 252 5.09 -6.40 32.19
N LYS A 253 5.68 -5.40 31.53
CA LYS A 253 6.66 -4.48 32.13
C LYS A 253 6.02 -3.18 32.67
N GLY A 254 4.72 -2.97 32.43
CA GLY A 254 4.00 -1.76 32.83
C GLY A 254 4.43 -0.51 32.06
N ILE A 255 4.94 -0.68 30.84
CA ILE A 255 5.38 0.41 29.96
C ILE A 255 4.24 0.75 28.98
N PRO A 256 3.70 1.99 28.99
CA PRO A 256 2.63 2.39 28.10
C PRO A 256 3.10 2.51 26.64
N VAL A 257 2.25 2.10 25.70
CA VAL A 257 2.46 2.23 24.26
C VAL A 257 1.43 3.21 23.71
N PHE A 258 1.89 4.28 23.06
CA PHE A 258 1.06 5.26 22.36
C PHE A 258 1.01 4.90 20.88
N GLY A 259 -0.19 4.89 20.32
CA GLY A 259 -0.41 4.63 18.90
C GLY A 259 -0.30 5.89 18.05
N SER A 260 -0.28 5.73 16.75
CA SER A 260 -0.28 6.84 15.77
C SER A 260 -1.64 7.01 15.07
N GLU A 261 -2.56 6.05 15.26
CA GLU A 261 -3.88 6.06 14.63
C GLU A 261 -4.86 5.17 15.42
N ILE A 262 -6.16 5.27 15.06
CA ILE A 262 -7.26 4.72 15.84
C ILE A 262 -7.27 3.19 15.96
N GLU A 263 -6.82 2.46 14.94
CA GLU A 263 -6.80 0.99 14.97
C GLU A 263 -5.74 0.48 15.95
N GLN A 264 -4.63 1.20 16.13
CA GLN A 264 -3.64 0.89 17.15
C GLN A 264 -4.22 1.10 18.57
N VAL A 265 -5.04 2.13 18.77
CA VAL A 265 -5.74 2.35 20.05
C VAL A 265 -6.77 1.24 20.29
N LYS A 266 -7.55 0.85 19.28
CA LYS A 266 -8.47 -0.29 19.37
C LYS A 266 -7.75 -1.60 19.69
N SER A 267 -6.50 -1.74 19.25
CA SER A 267 -5.65 -2.90 19.53
C SER A 267 -5.05 -2.90 20.94
N GLY A 268 -5.09 -1.77 21.68
CA GLY A 268 -4.66 -1.68 23.08
C GLY A 268 -3.60 -0.61 23.38
N CYS A 269 -3.24 0.25 22.41
CA CYS A 269 -2.44 1.44 22.71
C CYS A 269 -3.22 2.40 23.61
N VAL A 270 -2.51 3.18 24.43
CA VAL A 270 -3.13 4.07 25.45
C VAL A 270 -3.92 5.21 24.80
N ALA A 271 -3.37 5.82 23.75
CA ALA A 271 -3.95 6.94 23.01
C ALA A 271 -3.22 7.12 21.67
N SER A 272 -3.81 7.95 20.77
CA SER A 272 -3.20 8.36 19.50
C SER A 272 -3.60 9.79 19.15
#